data_5c0861954294d091420ff8ea642a7722
#
_entry.id   5c0861954294d091420ff8ea642a7722
#
_cell.length_a   1.000
_cell.length_b   1.000
_cell.length_c   1.000
_cell.angle_alpha   90.00
_cell.angle_beta   90.00
_cell.angle_gamma   90.00
#
_symmetry.space_group_name_H-M   'P 1'
#
loop_
_entity.id
_entity.type
_entity.pdbx_description
1 polymer ?
#
loop_
_entity_poly.entity_id
_entity_poly.type
_entity_poly.pdbx_seq_one_letter_code
_entity_poly.pdbx_strand_id
1 'polypeptide(L)'
;MKGYSTSYVGLFEAQPGGMPSISSIEIPLIQRDYAQGRLEARVKEIRVSFLEVLLDAVANGEPVGLDFVYGKIEKATFHPLDGQQRLTTLFLLHWYLASAANRLDAGAAWTRFSYATRAGARLFCKRLAAHPLPQDADMPSAWIVDQAWYLYTWRTDPTIQSMLVMIDAIHEEVQHLYRDLDAQSAWERLTDAQSPAVSFNLLPLDDMESDEDLYIKMNSRGKPLTSFENFKARFEQDIQHSDRAEDFAHRIDGTWSDLLWPFRGGDNLVDDEFIRYISFIVELCEFREGRVRASAGRLGPRARAVFGEGNERAEEHIDFLFGAFDKWQSAEHISKVFSDVFSTSLPGEEHYDPHKVVLFRGTSINVNLFEQCLRRSITFQQILLLYAFVLHLIEETEYFPRRLRVLRNLIVASENEVRRDNMPALVSCHPPR
;
A
#
# COMPACT_ATOMS: atom_id res chain seq x y z
N MET A 1 11.52 25.90 12.59
CA MET A 1 11.85 25.10 11.38
C MET A 1 11.02 25.66 10.23
N LYS A 2 11.64 26.09 9.13
CA LYS A 2 10.92 26.65 7.96
C LYS A 2 10.98 25.61 6.83
N GLY A 3 9.81 25.23 6.31
CA GLY A 3 9.70 24.33 5.15
C GLY A 3 9.72 25.11 3.85
N TYR A 4 10.28 24.53 2.79
CA TYR A 4 10.35 25.11 1.45
C TYR A 4 9.76 24.12 0.45
N SER A 5 8.74 24.55 -0.30
CA SER A 5 8.21 23.76 -1.41
C SER A 5 9.16 23.92 -2.62
N THR A 6 9.64 22.82 -3.17
CA THR A 6 10.63 22.82 -4.25
C THR A 6 10.51 21.57 -5.12
N SER A 7 11.19 21.57 -6.29
CA SER A 7 11.41 20.38 -7.13
C SER A 7 12.83 19.85 -6.97
N TYR A 8 13.12 18.70 -7.61
CA TYR A 8 14.47 18.15 -7.57
C TYR A 8 15.51 19.11 -8.18
N VAL A 9 15.21 19.73 -9.34
CA VAL A 9 16.08 20.76 -9.95
C VAL A 9 16.07 22.03 -9.12
N GLY A 10 14.91 22.42 -8.60
CA GLY A 10 14.75 23.61 -7.76
C GLY A 10 15.58 23.59 -6.47
N LEU A 11 16.03 22.41 -6.00
CA LEU A 11 16.99 22.34 -4.90
C LEU A 11 18.30 23.07 -5.18
N PHE A 12 18.74 23.11 -6.44
CA PHE A 12 20.02 23.66 -6.86
C PHE A 12 19.91 25.09 -7.36
N GLU A 13 18.71 25.64 -7.43
CA GLU A 13 18.46 27.00 -7.89
C GLU A 13 18.32 27.97 -6.71
N ALA A 14 18.70 29.23 -6.96
CA ALA A 14 18.45 30.28 -5.97
C ALA A 14 16.96 30.63 -5.93
N GLN A 15 16.28 30.19 -4.89
CA GLN A 15 14.83 30.39 -4.76
C GLN A 15 14.48 31.68 -4.00
N PRO A 16 13.46 32.45 -4.45
CA PRO A 16 12.89 33.54 -3.67
C PRO A 16 12.24 32.95 -2.40
N GLY A 17 12.72 33.35 -1.24
CA GLY A 17 12.15 32.89 0.05
C GLY A 17 13.20 32.46 1.07
N GLY A 18 14.48 32.52 0.72
CA GLY A 18 15.59 32.28 1.66
C GLY A 18 15.87 30.79 1.88
N MET A 19 15.56 29.92 0.91
CA MET A 19 16.03 28.54 0.94
C MET A 19 17.57 28.53 0.95
N PRO A 20 18.21 27.69 1.79
CA PRO A 20 19.66 27.54 1.77
C PRO A 20 20.16 27.08 0.38
N SER A 21 21.30 27.62 -0.05
CA SER A 21 21.90 27.21 -1.32
C SER A 21 22.42 25.77 -1.24
N ILE A 22 21.95 24.91 -2.13
CA ILE A 22 22.40 23.52 -2.28
C ILE A 22 23.16 23.39 -3.59
N SER A 23 24.38 22.87 -3.53
CA SER A 23 25.23 22.64 -4.71
C SER A 23 25.36 21.15 -5.06
N SER A 24 25.07 20.26 -4.12
CA SER A 24 25.12 18.80 -4.30
C SER A 24 24.23 18.08 -3.30
N ILE A 25 23.87 16.86 -3.62
CA ILE A 25 23.18 15.93 -2.71
C ILE A 25 24.12 14.75 -2.44
N GLU A 26 24.32 14.42 -1.18
CA GLU A 26 25.10 13.26 -0.80
C GLU A 26 24.34 12.40 0.22
N ILE A 27 23.99 11.18 -0.18
CA ILE A 27 23.31 10.20 0.68
C ILE A 27 24.28 9.71 1.75
N PRO A 28 24.00 9.92 3.06
CA PRO A 28 24.96 9.65 4.12
C PRO A 28 25.09 8.16 4.49
N LEU A 29 26.10 7.86 5.33
CA LEU A 29 26.52 6.51 5.73
C LEU A 29 25.43 5.64 6.38
N ILE A 30 24.61 6.24 7.24
CA ILE A 30 23.70 5.54 8.16
C ILE A 30 22.47 4.95 7.45
N GLN A 31 22.45 5.02 6.13
CA GLN A 31 21.24 4.80 5.37
C GLN A 31 21.17 3.41 4.73
N ARG A 32 19.92 2.97 4.55
CA ARG A 32 19.60 1.70 3.90
C ARG A 32 20.03 1.72 2.43
N ASP A 33 20.24 0.54 1.86
CA ASP A 33 20.42 0.40 0.41
C ASP A 33 19.24 1.03 -0.33
N TYR A 34 19.45 1.38 -1.60
CA TYR A 34 18.34 1.82 -2.45
C TYR A 34 17.37 0.64 -2.64
N ALA A 35 16.30 0.64 -1.84
CA ALA A 35 15.42 -0.51 -1.73
C ALA A 35 14.32 -0.56 -2.80
N GLN A 36 13.95 0.60 -3.41
CA GLN A 36 12.89 0.64 -4.42
C GLN A 36 13.22 -0.15 -5.70
N GLY A 37 14.50 -0.41 -5.97
CA GLY A 37 14.95 -1.24 -7.07
C GLY A 37 15.07 -2.74 -6.75
N ARG A 38 14.71 -3.22 -5.57
CA ARG A 38 14.78 -4.64 -5.23
C ARG A 38 13.77 -5.47 -6.02
N LEU A 39 14.08 -6.76 -6.27
CA LEU A 39 13.27 -7.65 -7.13
C LEU A 39 12.07 -8.30 -6.41
N GLU A 40 11.90 -8.09 -5.11
CA GLU A 40 10.79 -8.63 -4.33
C GLU A 40 9.43 -8.15 -4.88
N ALA A 41 8.46 -9.06 -4.95
CA ALA A 41 7.14 -8.77 -5.56
C ALA A 41 6.45 -7.54 -4.94
N ARG A 42 6.49 -7.41 -3.61
CA ARG A 42 5.93 -6.24 -2.89
C ARG A 42 6.62 -4.94 -3.27
N VAL A 43 7.96 -4.97 -3.42
CA VAL A 43 8.74 -3.79 -3.82
C VAL A 43 8.44 -3.41 -5.27
N LYS A 44 8.24 -4.40 -6.15
CA LYS A 44 7.84 -4.16 -7.54
C LYS A 44 6.48 -3.44 -7.61
N GLU A 45 5.50 -3.86 -6.82
CA GLU A 45 4.18 -3.20 -6.78
C GLU A 45 4.27 -1.74 -6.33
N ILE A 46 5.04 -1.47 -5.26
CA ILE A 46 5.27 -0.10 -4.77
C ILE A 46 5.98 0.74 -5.82
N ARG A 47 7.01 0.18 -6.48
CA ARG A 47 7.76 0.86 -7.55
C ARG A 47 6.87 1.25 -8.72
N VAL A 48 6.07 0.31 -9.25
CA VAL A 48 5.14 0.57 -10.36
C VAL A 48 4.15 1.67 -9.98
N SER A 49 3.48 1.55 -8.83
CA SER A 49 2.55 2.59 -8.36
C SER A 49 3.21 3.96 -8.19
N PHE A 50 4.46 4.01 -7.74
CA PHE A 50 5.18 5.28 -7.58
C PHE A 50 5.57 5.87 -8.93
N LEU A 51 6.03 5.03 -9.87
CA LEU A 51 6.37 5.46 -11.23
C LEU A 51 5.15 5.94 -12.00
N GLU A 52 4.00 5.25 -11.90
CA GLU A 52 2.74 5.70 -12.49
C GLU A 52 2.42 7.14 -12.08
N VAL A 53 2.50 7.45 -10.77
CA VAL A 53 2.23 8.81 -10.26
C VAL A 53 3.21 9.85 -10.83
N LEU A 54 4.51 9.53 -10.90
CA LEU A 54 5.52 10.45 -11.42
C LEU A 54 5.40 10.66 -12.93
N LEU A 55 5.13 9.59 -13.67
CA LEU A 55 5.00 9.65 -15.13
C LEU A 55 3.70 10.31 -15.56
N ASP A 56 2.59 10.10 -14.86
CA ASP A 56 1.34 10.84 -15.07
C ASP A 56 1.55 12.34 -14.90
N ALA A 57 2.26 12.75 -13.87
CA ALA A 57 2.53 14.16 -13.64
C ALA A 57 3.31 14.80 -14.81
N VAL A 58 4.34 14.12 -15.33
CA VAL A 58 5.15 14.67 -16.44
C VAL A 58 4.48 14.49 -17.81
N ALA A 59 3.65 13.46 -17.99
CA ALA A 59 2.96 13.22 -19.26
C ALA A 59 1.70 14.07 -19.40
N ASN A 60 0.87 14.12 -18.39
CA ASN A 60 -0.46 14.74 -18.44
C ASN A 60 -0.47 16.17 -17.89
N GLY A 61 0.62 16.58 -17.19
CA GLY A 61 0.75 17.92 -16.63
C GLY A 61 -0.11 18.14 -15.39
N GLU A 62 -0.49 17.06 -14.69
CA GLU A 62 -1.15 17.12 -13.38
C GLU A 62 -0.09 17.14 -12.27
N PRO A 63 0.24 18.30 -11.66
CA PRO A 63 1.32 18.39 -10.70
C PRO A 63 1.09 17.50 -9.49
N VAL A 64 2.15 16.80 -9.06
CA VAL A 64 2.12 15.97 -7.86
C VAL A 64 3.05 16.53 -6.79
N GLY A 65 2.53 16.63 -5.55
CA GLY A 65 3.31 16.94 -4.36
C GLY A 65 3.69 15.64 -3.65
N LEU A 66 4.99 15.38 -3.57
CA LEU A 66 5.52 14.30 -2.73
C LEU A 66 5.63 14.78 -1.28
N ASP A 67 5.73 13.82 -0.34
CA ASP A 67 5.93 14.12 1.07
C ASP A 67 7.23 14.89 1.34
N PHE A 68 7.47 15.17 2.63
CA PHE A 68 8.64 15.88 3.10
C PHE A 68 9.96 15.14 2.80
N VAL A 69 10.97 15.92 2.42
CA VAL A 69 12.37 15.52 2.39
C VAL A 69 13.10 16.37 3.43
N TYR A 70 13.75 15.75 4.39
CA TYR A 70 14.46 16.47 5.43
C TYR A 70 15.87 15.95 5.65
N GLY A 71 16.76 16.84 6.06
CA GLY A 71 18.18 16.55 6.25
C GLY A 71 18.97 17.78 6.59
N LYS A 72 20.29 17.61 6.71
CA LYS A 72 21.23 18.68 6.99
C LYS A 72 21.82 19.27 5.74
N ILE A 73 22.14 20.56 5.79
CA ILE A 73 22.89 21.22 4.73
C ILE A 73 24.22 21.66 5.30
N GLU A 74 25.30 21.02 4.86
CA GLU A 74 26.66 21.33 5.29
C GLU A 74 27.50 21.78 4.08
N LYS A 75 28.09 22.95 4.13
CA LYS A 75 28.93 23.50 3.06
C LYS A 75 28.25 23.43 1.67
N ALA A 76 26.95 23.75 1.63
CA ALA A 76 26.10 23.67 0.45
C ALA A 76 25.88 22.23 -0.09
N THR A 77 26.21 21.19 0.66
CA THR A 77 25.86 19.81 0.37
C THR A 77 24.66 19.41 1.23
N PHE A 78 23.62 18.92 0.60
CA PHE A 78 22.45 18.40 1.30
C PHE A 78 22.62 16.92 1.63
N HIS A 79 22.56 16.60 2.92
CA HIS A 79 22.63 15.24 3.46
C HIS A 79 21.22 14.82 3.94
N PRO A 80 20.42 14.14 3.08
CA PRO A 80 19.07 13.76 3.45
C PRO A 80 19.06 12.68 4.54
N LEU A 81 18.28 12.90 5.60
CA LEU A 81 17.99 11.90 6.63
C LEU A 81 16.76 11.07 6.26
N ASP A 82 15.78 11.69 5.60
CA ASP A 82 14.66 10.98 4.98
C ASP A 82 14.39 11.52 3.57
N GLY A 83 13.66 10.73 2.78
CA GLY A 83 13.39 11.05 1.37
C GLY A 83 14.44 10.56 0.38
N GLN A 84 15.48 9.84 0.82
CA GLN A 84 16.59 9.37 -0.02
C GLN A 84 16.15 8.47 -1.17
N GLN A 85 15.21 7.55 -0.91
CA GLN A 85 14.66 6.67 -1.93
C GLN A 85 13.98 7.51 -3.03
N ARG A 86 13.22 8.52 -2.63
CA ARG A 86 12.57 9.47 -3.54
C ARG A 86 13.58 10.28 -4.34
N LEU A 87 14.59 10.85 -3.67
CA LEU A 87 15.65 11.62 -4.34
C LEU A 87 16.45 10.77 -5.33
N THR A 88 16.76 9.51 -5.00
CA THR A 88 17.42 8.59 -5.92
C THR A 88 16.53 8.29 -7.13
N THR A 89 15.25 8.00 -6.94
CA THR A 89 14.32 7.76 -8.05
C THR A 89 14.17 9.00 -8.91
N LEU A 90 14.07 10.20 -8.31
CA LEU A 90 14.01 11.46 -9.06
C LEU A 90 15.28 11.70 -9.86
N PHE A 91 16.47 11.45 -9.29
CA PHE A 91 17.73 11.53 -10.05
C PHE A 91 17.71 10.62 -11.29
N LEU A 92 17.28 9.35 -11.13
CA LEU A 92 17.21 8.40 -12.24
C LEU A 92 16.16 8.79 -13.30
N LEU A 93 15.02 9.32 -12.88
CA LEU A 93 13.97 9.83 -13.78
C LEU A 93 14.45 11.04 -14.56
N HIS A 94 15.14 11.99 -13.90
CA HIS A 94 15.74 13.15 -14.58
C HIS A 94 16.78 12.70 -15.59
N TRP A 95 17.65 11.76 -15.24
CA TRP A 95 18.64 11.24 -16.18
C TRP A 95 17.99 10.58 -17.41
N TYR A 96 16.93 9.78 -17.19
CA TYR A 96 16.22 9.10 -18.27
C TYR A 96 15.54 10.11 -19.21
N LEU A 97 14.77 11.03 -18.68
CA LEU A 97 14.06 12.04 -19.49
C LEU A 97 15.02 13.04 -20.14
N ALA A 98 16.08 13.44 -19.45
CA ALA A 98 17.13 14.29 -20.05
C ALA A 98 17.84 13.60 -21.22
N SER A 99 18.08 12.28 -21.11
CA SER A 99 18.64 11.48 -22.21
C SER A 99 17.67 11.41 -23.39
N ALA A 100 16.40 11.09 -23.13
CA ALA A 100 15.37 11.00 -24.16
C ALA A 100 15.12 12.34 -24.87
N ALA A 101 15.19 13.47 -24.14
CA ALA A 101 15.03 14.83 -24.67
C ALA A 101 16.31 15.43 -25.26
N ASN A 102 17.45 14.71 -25.27
CA ASN A 102 18.79 15.23 -25.63
C ASN A 102 19.18 16.48 -24.82
N ARG A 103 18.86 16.50 -23.54
CA ARG A 103 19.12 17.60 -22.59
C ARG A 103 20.10 17.22 -21.48
N LEU A 104 20.69 16.02 -21.53
CA LEU A 104 21.66 15.60 -20.53
C LEU A 104 22.95 16.46 -20.62
N ASP A 105 23.20 17.18 -19.53
CA ASP A 105 24.42 17.96 -19.32
C ASP A 105 25.09 17.52 -18.02
N ALA A 106 26.25 16.88 -18.12
CA ALA A 106 27.02 16.42 -16.96
C ALA A 106 27.52 17.60 -16.07
N GLY A 107 27.52 18.83 -16.56
CA GLY A 107 27.88 20.04 -15.81
C GLY A 107 26.70 20.62 -15.02
N ALA A 108 25.46 20.21 -15.31
CA ALA A 108 24.27 20.71 -14.64
C ALA A 108 24.31 20.40 -13.14
N ALA A 109 23.82 21.33 -12.32
CA ALA A 109 23.87 21.19 -10.85
C ALA A 109 23.12 19.95 -10.35
N TRP A 110 21.96 19.64 -10.93
CA TRP A 110 21.12 18.50 -10.54
C TRP A 110 21.79 17.12 -10.72
N THR A 111 22.85 17.02 -11.56
CA THR A 111 23.63 15.79 -11.75
C THR A 111 24.58 15.49 -10.59
N ARG A 112 24.78 16.45 -9.67
CA ARG A 112 25.66 16.31 -8.51
C ARG A 112 24.98 15.56 -7.37
N PHE A 113 24.59 14.35 -7.69
CA PHE A 113 23.99 13.38 -6.76
C PHE A 113 24.98 12.26 -6.48
N SER A 114 25.18 11.90 -5.21
CA SER A 114 26.18 10.91 -4.80
C SER A 114 25.83 10.16 -3.52
N TYR A 115 26.67 9.18 -3.19
CA TYR A 115 26.62 8.40 -1.94
C TYR A 115 27.91 8.59 -1.16
N ALA A 116 27.85 8.96 0.12
CA ALA A 116 29.02 9.27 0.96
C ALA A 116 30.01 8.10 1.09
N THR A 117 29.51 6.90 1.37
CA THR A 117 30.35 5.76 1.75
C THR A 117 30.46 4.66 0.72
N ARG A 118 29.70 4.74 -0.35
CA ARG A 118 29.71 3.74 -1.43
C ARG A 118 30.46 4.30 -2.62
N ALA A 119 31.79 4.16 -2.60
CA ALA A 119 32.63 4.66 -3.68
C ALA A 119 32.20 4.14 -5.06
N GLY A 120 31.71 2.89 -5.14
CA GLY A 120 31.14 2.32 -6.36
C GLY A 120 29.90 3.08 -6.84
N ALA A 121 28.90 3.25 -5.96
CA ALA A 121 27.67 3.96 -6.30
C ALA A 121 27.91 5.45 -6.60
N ARG A 122 28.82 6.11 -5.88
CA ARG A 122 29.26 7.48 -6.18
C ARG A 122 29.82 7.60 -7.60
N LEU A 123 30.76 6.73 -7.96
CA LEU A 123 31.35 6.73 -9.28
C LEU A 123 30.33 6.36 -10.35
N PHE A 124 29.43 5.41 -10.07
CA PHE A 124 28.35 5.03 -10.97
C PHE A 124 27.45 6.23 -11.30
N CYS A 125 26.92 6.95 -10.29
CA CYS A 125 26.08 8.13 -10.50
C CYS A 125 26.80 9.18 -11.36
N LYS A 126 28.09 9.45 -11.09
CA LYS A 126 28.91 10.37 -11.89
C LYS A 126 29.06 9.92 -13.35
N ARG A 127 29.28 8.63 -13.58
CA ARG A 127 29.41 8.07 -14.94
C ARG A 127 28.08 8.08 -15.67
N LEU A 128 27.00 7.71 -14.98
CA LEU A 128 25.64 7.74 -15.52
C LEU A 128 25.28 9.15 -16.01
N ALA A 129 25.52 10.18 -15.19
CA ALA A 129 25.28 11.60 -15.54
C ALA A 129 26.09 12.09 -16.74
N ALA A 130 27.21 11.43 -17.07
CA ALA A 130 28.07 11.80 -18.22
C ALA A 130 27.72 11.05 -19.52
N HIS A 131 26.83 10.04 -19.46
CA HIS A 131 26.55 9.20 -20.63
C HIS A 131 25.03 9.10 -20.85
N PRO A 132 24.51 9.74 -21.91
CA PRO A 132 23.08 9.66 -22.25
C PRO A 132 22.72 8.25 -22.73
N LEU A 133 21.48 7.85 -22.47
CA LEU A 133 20.89 6.63 -23.01
C LEU A 133 20.61 6.85 -24.50
N PRO A 134 21.02 5.94 -25.41
CA PRO A 134 20.60 5.99 -26.81
C PRO A 134 19.09 5.78 -26.93
N GLN A 135 18.48 6.40 -27.94
CA GLN A 135 17.03 6.29 -28.17
C GLN A 135 16.58 4.90 -28.64
N ASP A 136 17.50 4.13 -29.19
CA ASP A 136 17.28 2.77 -29.70
C ASP A 136 17.69 1.66 -28.71
N ALA A 137 17.92 2.01 -27.45
CA ALA A 137 18.26 1.03 -26.42
C ALA A 137 17.00 0.24 -26.01
N ASP A 138 16.96 -1.07 -26.33
CA ASP A 138 15.84 -1.95 -25.96
C ASP A 138 15.71 -2.15 -24.44
N MET A 139 16.83 -2.22 -23.74
CA MET A 139 16.92 -2.41 -22.30
C MET A 139 18.05 -1.55 -21.73
N PRO A 140 17.72 -0.47 -21.01
CA PRO A 140 18.73 0.48 -20.51
C PRO A 140 19.80 -0.19 -19.63
N SER A 141 19.46 -1.09 -18.73
CA SER A 141 20.45 -1.74 -17.86
C SER A 141 21.44 -2.58 -18.65
N ALA A 142 20.98 -3.30 -19.69
CA ALA A 142 21.85 -4.09 -20.55
C ALA A 142 22.82 -3.19 -21.30
N TRP A 143 22.35 -2.09 -21.86
CA TRP A 143 23.20 -1.10 -22.51
C TRP A 143 24.25 -0.53 -21.53
N ILE A 144 23.83 -0.13 -20.31
CA ILE A 144 24.74 0.41 -19.29
C ILE A 144 25.82 -0.60 -18.93
N VAL A 145 25.46 -1.86 -18.71
CA VAL A 145 26.40 -2.92 -18.29
C VAL A 145 27.41 -3.24 -19.40
N ASP A 146 27.07 -3.05 -20.66
CA ASP A 146 27.97 -3.26 -21.82
C ASP A 146 28.92 -2.09 -22.08
N GLN A 147 28.79 -0.96 -21.37
CA GLN A 147 29.65 0.19 -21.57
C GLN A 147 31.06 0.00 -20.99
N ALA A 148 32.07 0.51 -21.69
CA ALA A 148 33.47 0.46 -21.25
C ALA A 148 33.72 1.16 -19.89
N TRP A 149 32.83 2.08 -19.48
CA TRP A 149 32.92 2.76 -18.20
C TRP A 149 32.26 2.01 -17.03
N TYR A 150 31.52 0.90 -17.32
CA TYR A 150 30.89 0.08 -16.30
C TYR A 150 31.90 -0.86 -15.68
N LEU A 151 32.10 -0.80 -14.36
CA LEU A 151 33.09 -1.61 -13.67
C LEU A 151 32.51 -2.98 -13.30
N TYR A 152 33.29 -4.03 -13.50
CA TYR A 152 32.89 -5.41 -13.15
C TYR A 152 32.45 -5.56 -11.69
N THR A 153 33.10 -4.86 -10.76
CA THR A 153 32.78 -4.87 -9.33
C THR A 153 31.38 -4.31 -9.01
N TRP A 154 30.79 -3.55 -9.92
CA TRP A 154 29.44 -3.00 -9.74
C TRP A 154 28.32 -4.02 -9.90
N ARG A 155 28.62 -5.17 -10.49
CA ARG A 155 27.68 -6.29 -10.65
C ARG A 155 27.22 -6.88 -9.31
N THR A 156 28.01 -6.69 -8.25
CA THR A 156 27.70 -7.17 -6.89
C THR A 156 27.31 -6.05 -5.91
N ASP A 157 27.28 -4.80 -6.36
CA ASP A 157 26.82 -3.69 -5.52
C ASP A 157 25.29 -3.61 -5.52
N PRO A 158 24.63 -3.86 -4.37
CA PRO A 158 23.16 -3.91 -4.30
C PRO A 158 22.50 -2.57 -4.62
N THR A 159 23.17 -1.45 -4.37
CA THR A 159 22.64 -0.11 -4.67
C THR A 159 22.65 0.13 -6.18
N ILE A 160 23.72 -0.22 -6.85
CA ILE A 160 23.84 -0.08 -8.31
C ILE A 160 22.87 -1.01 -9.01
N GLN A 161 22.77 -2.28 -8.57
CA GLN A 161 21.80 -3.22 -9.14
C GLN A 161 20.35 -2.72 -8.98
N SER A 162 20.03 -2.17 -7.81
CA SER A 162 18.70 -1.56 -7.59
C SER A 162 18.46 -0.33 -8.47
N MET A 163 19.47 0.49 -8.74
CA MET A 163 19.34 1.60 -9.68
C MET A 163 19.09 1.12 -11.12
N LEU A 164 19.78 0.08 -11.56
CA LEU A 164 19.57 -0.52 -12.89
C LEU A 164 18.15 -1.05 -13.05
N VAL A 165 17.64 -1.77 -12.04
CA VAL A 165 16.24 -2.25 -12.03
C VAL A 165 15.23 -1.10 -12.06
N MET A 166 15.51 0.01 -11.38
CA MET A 166 14.63 1.19 -11.42
C MET A 166 14.66 1.87 -12.80
N ILE A 167 15.84 1.98 -13.42
CA ILE A 167 15.97 2.55 -14.77
C ILE A 167 15.19 1.71 -15.79
N ASP A 168 15.29 0.39 -15.72
CA ASP A 168 14.51 -0.50 -16.58
C ASP A 168 13.01 -0.35 -16.32
N ALA A 169 12.59 -0.24 -15.07
CA ALA A 169 11.20 -0.03 -14.73
C ALA A 169 10.65 1.30 -15.28
N ILE A 170 11.43 2.39 -15.20
CA ILE A 170 11.06 3.67 -15.83
C ILE A 170 10.88 3.49 -17.33
N HIS A 171 11.80 2.79 -17.98
CA HIS A 171 11.75 2.53 -19.41
C HIS A 171 10.54 1.67 -19.80
N GLU A 172 10.29 0.58 -19.08
CA GLU A 172 9.13 -0.31 -19.30
C GLU A 172 7.82 0.48 -19.18
N GLU A 173 7.64 1.28 -18.14
CA GLU A 173 6.42 2.07 -17.95
C GLU A 173 6.24 3.11 -19.08
N VAL A 174 7.31 3.80 -19.48
CA VAL A 174 7.28 4.74 -20.60
C VAL A 174 6.92 4.04 -21.91
N GLN A 175 7.49 2.88 -22.20
CA GLN A 175 7.20 2.12 -23.42
C GLN A 175 5.81 1.50 -23.44
N HIS A 176 5.24 1.15 -22.30
CA HIS A 176 3.93 0.48 -22.21
C HIS A 176 2.76 1.45 -22.08
N LEU A 177 2.84 2.39 -21.15
CA LEU A 177 1.71 3.27 -20.82
C LEU A 177 1.82 4.66 -21.47
N TYR A 178 3.04 5.12 -21.78
CA TYR A 178 3.31 6.49 -22.25
C TYR A 178 4.05 6.51 -23.58
N ARG A 179 3.72 5.61 -24.53
CA ARG A 179 4.38 5.47 -25.83
C ARG A 179 4.45 6.77 -26.64
N ASP A 180 3.45 7.62 -26.49
CA ASP A 180 3.33 8.90 -27.18
C ASP A 180 3.89 10.05 -26.33
N LEU A 181 4.66 9.75 -25.27
CA LEU A 181 5.27 10.76 -24.41
C LEU A 181 6.25 11.62 -25.24
N ASP A 182 5.91 12.90 -25.38
CA ASP A 182 6.90 13.86 -25.87
C ASP A 182 7.96 14.14 -24.80
N ALA A 183 9.13 13.54 -24.99
CA ALA A 183 10.24 13.63 -24.04
C ALA A 183 10.68 15.07 -23.77
N GLN A 184 10.58 15.97 -24.76
CA GLN A 184 10.92 17.38 -24.59
C GLN A 184 9.91 18.06 -23.65
N SER A 185 8.62 17.90 -23.89
CA SER A 185 7.58 18.46 -23.02
C SER A 185 7.61 17.87 -21.62
N ALA A 186 7.87 16.56 -21.48
CA ALA A 186 8.01 15.90 -20.19
C ALA A 186 9.20 16.44 -19.39
N TRP A 187 10.34 16.65 -20.07
CA TRP A 187 11.51 17.27 -19.47
C TRP A 187 11.25 18.71 -19.01
N GLU A 188 10.60 19.52 -19.87
CA GLU A 188 10.24 20.91 -19.53
C GLU A 188 9.33 20.99 -18.33
N ARG A 189 8.28 20.15 -18.26
CA ARG A 189 7.39 20.08 -17.09
C ARG A 189 8.11 19.63 -15.81
N LEU A 190 9.00 18.65 -15.91
CA LEU A 190 9.76 18.14 -14.78
C LEU A 190 10.72 19.19 -14.20
N THR A 191 11.26 20.05 -15.05
CA THR A 191 12.27 21.07 -14.70
C THR A 191 11.73 22.49 -14.62
N ASP A 192 10.42 22.69 -14.76
CA ASP A 192 9.81 24.01 -14.66
C ASP A 192 10.03 24.58 -13.25
N ALA A 193 10.61 25.78 -13.18
CA ALA A 193 10.93 26.45 -11.92
C ALA A 193 9.69 27.06 -11.23
N GLN A 194 8.62 27.36 -11.99
CA GLN A 194 7.42 28.03 -11.47
C GLN A 194 6.32 27.03 -11.09
N SER A 195 6.15 26.01 -11.91
CA SER A 195 5.11 24.98 -11.74
C SER A 195 5.64 23.60 -12.10
N PRO A 196 6.57 23.05 -11.30
CA PRO A 196 7.16 21.76 -11.59
C PRO A 196 6.12 20.65 -11.51
N ALA A 197 6.16 19.69 -12.44
CA ALA A 197 5.28 18.54 -12.43
C ALA A 197 5.42 17.69 -11.14
N VAL A 198 6.62 17.67 -10.56
CA VAL A 198 6.89 16.95 -9.31
C VAL A 198 7.53 17.88 -8.30
N SER A 199 6.87 18.08 -7.17
CA SER A 199 7.37 18.91 -6.06
C SER A 199 7.39 18.13 -4.74
N PHE A 200 8.09 18.64 -3.74
CA PHE A 200 8.11 18.14 -2.37
C PHE A 200 8.48 19.27 -1.40
N ASN A 201 8.25 19.03 -0.10
CA ASN A 201 8.60 19.97 0.95
C ASN A 201 9.97 19.65 1.54
N LEU A 202 10.96 20.54 1.30
CA LEU A 202 12.27 20.46 1.93
C LEU A 202 12.21 21.03 3.35
N LEU A 203 12.70 20.29 4.34
CA LEU A 203 12.87 20.71 5.72
C LEU A 203 14.37 20.63 6.09
N PRO A 204 15.12 21.74 5.99
CA PRO A 204 16.48 21.79 6.50
C PRO A 204 16.48 21.68 8.02
N LEU A 205 17.33 20.82 8.56
CA LEU A 205 17.53 20.63 9.99
C LEU A 205 18.78 21.41 10.40
N ASP A 206 18.58 22.65 10.79
CA ASP A 206 19.64 23.48 11.38
C ASP A 206 19.61 23.26 12.91
N ASP A 207 20.79 23.08 13.54
CA ASP A 207 21.02 23.10 15.00
C ASP A 207 20.20 22.09 15.87
N MET A 208 20.31 20.79 15.61
CA MET A 208 19.89 19.79 16.62
C MET A 208 21.08 19.03 17.18
N GLU A 209 21.28 19.13 18.51
CA GLU A 209 22.45 18.62 19.24
C GLU A 209 22.60 17.09 19.31
N SER A 210 21.64 16.30 18.79
CA SER A 210 21.78 14.84 18.73
C SER A 210 21.16 14.26 17.45
N ASP A 211 22.00 14.00 16.47
CA ASP A 211 21.63 13.40 15.18
C ASP A 211 21.03 11.99 15.33
N GLU A 212 21.53 11.20 16.30
CA GLU A 212 21.13 9.81 16.51
C GLU A 212 19.73 9.69 17.11
N ASP A 213 19.35 10.51 18.08
CA ASP A 213 18.05 10.46 18.74
C ASP A 213 16.92 10.92 17.82
N LEU A 214 17.17 11.94 17.01
CA LEU A 214 16.20 12.38 15.99
C LEU A 214 16.07 11.34 14.88
N TYR A 215 17.19 10.78 14.44
CA TYR A 215 17.25 9.69 13.47
C TYR A 215 16.49 8.46 13.96
N ILE A 216 16.67 8.04 15.19
CA ILE A 216 15.95 6.90 15.79
C ILE A 216 14.45 7.21 15.90
N LYS A 217 14.07 8.42 16.36
CA LYS A 217 12.66 8.84 16.48
C LYS A 217 11.97 9.02 15.11
N MET A 218 12.71 9.48 14.10
CA MET A 218 12.14 9.70 12.77
C MET A 218 12.20 8.44 11.90
N ASN A 219 13.21 7.58 12.05
CA ASN A 219 13.24 6.26 11.42
C ASN A 219 12.33 5.24 12.09
N SER A 220 11.93 5.44 13.32
CA SER A 220 10.81 4.67 13.89
C SER A 220 9.48 5.00 13.21
N ARG A 221 9.37 6.18 12.57
CA ARG A 221 8.31 6.56 11.61
C ARG A 221 8.63 6.17 10.16
N GLY A 222 9.86 5.84 9.85
CA GLY A 222 10.36 5.48 8.51
C GLY A 222 10.27 4.00 8.15
N LYS A 223 9.50 3.16 8.88
CA LYS A 223 8.94 1.96 8.26
C LYS A 223 8.03 2.44 7.14
N PRO A 224 8.20 1.95 5.91
CA PRO A 224 7.20 2.23 4.87
C PRO A 224 5.84 1.85 5.46
N LEU A 225 4.85 2.71 5.30
CA LEU A 225 3.49 2.42 5.72
C LEU A 225 3.13 1.00 5.28
N THR A 226 2.61 0.21 6.18
CA THR A 226 2.17 -1.14 5.85
C THR A 226 1.03 -1.06 4.84
N SER A 227 0.70 -2.17 4.21
CA SER A 227 -0.46 -2.22 3.29
C SER A 227 -1.75 -1.78 4.00
N PHE A 228 -1.84 -2.06 5.30
CA PHE A 228 -2.97 -1.67 6.14
C PHE A 228 -2.95 -0.17 6.45
N GLU A 229 -1.82 0.40 6.86
CA GLU A 229 -1.70 1.85 7.13
C GLU A 229 -2.00 2.69 5.89
N ASN A 230 -1.52 2.26 4.71
CA ASN A 230 -1.88 2.89 3.43
C ASN A 230 -3.37 2.75 3.12
N PHE A 231 -3.95 1.58 3.37
CA PHE A 231 -5.39 1.36 3.21
C PHE A 231 -6.18 2.26 4.17
N LYS A 232 -5.83 2.28 5.46
CA LYS A 232 -6.48 3.08 6.49
C LYS A 232 -6.53 4.56 6.12
N ALA A 233 -5.37 5.16 5.76
CA ALA A 233 -5.29 6.58 5.41
C ALA A 233 -6.18 6.95 4.21
N ARG A 234 -6.27 6.09 3.20
CA ARG A 234 -7.16 6.30 2.04
C ARG A 234 -8.61 6.08 2.40
N PHE A 235 -8.90 5.05 3.18
CA PHE A 235 -10.26 4.73 3.59
C PHE A 235 -10.88 5.81 4.46
N GLU A 236 -10.11 6.42 5.37
CA GLU A 236 -10.52 7.60 6.14
C GLU A 236 -10.94 8.77 5.23
N GLN A 237 -10.21 8.98 4.12
CA GLN A 237 -10.59 9.99 3.11
C GLN A 237 -11.87 9.59 2.35
N ASP A 238 -12.00 8.32 1.98
CA ASP A 238 -13.15 7.83 1.21
C ASP A 238 -14.48 7.93 1.99
N ILE A 239 -14.44 7.88 3.34
CA ILE A 239 -15.62 7.97 4.22
C ILE A 239 -15.81 9.35 4.87
N GLN A 240 -15.06 10.38 4.48
CA GLN A 240 -15.17 11.73 5.07
C GLN A 240 -16.56 12.36 4.97
N HIS A 241 -17.40 11.89 4.02
CA HIS A 241 -18.78 12.33 3.86
C HIS A 241 -19.72 11.81 4.96
N SER A 242 -19.31 10.77 5.69
CA SER A 242 -20.11 10.16 6.76
C SER A 242 -19.82 10.79 8.13
N ASP A 243 -20.87 10.94 8.92
CA ASP A 243 -20.76 11.35 10.34
C ASP A 243 -19.94 10.37 11.20
N ARG A 244 -19.66 9.17 10.66
CA ARG A 244 -18.88 8.11 11.32
C ARG A 244 -17.36 8.23 11.09
N ALA A 245 -16.88 9.17 10.28
CA ALA A 245 -15.47 9.24 9.89
C ALA A 245 -14.53 9.42 11.10
N GLU A 246 -14.86 10.32 12.03
CA GLU A 246 -14.08 10.52 13.26
C GLU A 246 -14.11 9.31 14.18
N ASP A 247 -15.28 8.66 14.33
CA ASP A 247 -15.45 7.47 15.16
C ASP A 247 -14.66 6.28 14.60
N PHE A 248 -14.59 6.16 13.27
CA PHE A 248 -13.76 5.14 12.60
C PHE A 248 -12.29 5.26 12.97
N ALA A 249 -11.71 6.46 12.88
CA ALA A 249 -10.30 6.69 13.21
C ALA A 249 -9.98 6.31 14.67
N HIS A 250 -10.88 6.60 15.61
CA HIS A 250 -10.73 6.22 17.01
C HIS A 250 -10.83 4.71 17.24
N ARG A 251 -11.79 4.04 16.59
CA ARG A 251 -12.04 2.62 16.81
C ARG A 251 -10.98 1.71 16.21
N ILE A 252 -10.50 2.07 15.02
CA ILE A 252 -9.50 1.25 14.32
C ILE A 252 -8.16 1.22 15.08
N ASP A 253 -7.79 2.33 15.74
CA ASP A 253 -6.57 2.41 16.57
C ASP A 253 -6.78 1.96 18.03
N GLY A 254 -8.02 1.76 18.45
CA GLY A 254 -8.39 1.38 19.80
C GLY A 254 -9.13 0.04 19.85
N THR A 255 -10.42 0.08 20.10
CA THR A 255 -11.24 -1.10 20.42
C THR A 255 -11.22 -2.21 19.36
N TRP A 256 -11.12 -1.86 18.07
CA TRP A 256 -11.04 -2.86 17.01
C TRP A 256 -9.64 -3.50 16.93
N SER A 257 -8.58 -2.73 17.21
CA SER A 257 -7.23 -3.29 17.34
C SER A 257 -7.14 -4.25 18.53
N ASP A 258 -7.70 -3.87 19.67
CA ASP A 258 -7.76 -4.74 20.87
C ASP A 258 -8.54 -6.03 20.60
N LEU A 259 -9.63 -5.97 19.86
CA LEU A 259 -10.42 -7.12 19.43
C LEU A 259 -9.61 -8.10 18.58
N LEU A 260 -8.82 -7.60 17.63
CA LEU A 260 -8.06 -8.43 16.71
C LEU A 260 -6.70 -8.87 17.28
N TRP A 261 -6.19 -8.19 18.30
CA TRP A 261 -4.89 -8.47 18.91
C TRP A 261 -4.63 -9.91 19.32
N PRO A 262 -5.62 -10.64 19.92
CA PRO A 262 -5.45 -12.07 20.24
C PRO A 262 -5.25 -12.98 19.04
N PHE A 263 -5.66 -12.54 17.84
CA PHE A 263 -5.59 -13.32 16.60
C PHE A 263 -4.38 -12.97 15.72
N ARG A 264 -3.52 -12.02 16.16
CA ARG A 264 -2.35 -11.57 15.40
C ARG A 264 -1.39 -12.69 15.03
N GLY A 265 -0.69 -12.51 13.92
CA GLY A 265 0.36 -13.41 13.47
C GLY A 265 1.64 -13.35 14.30
N GLY A 266 2.68 -14.06 13.85
CA GLY A 266 3.99 -14.07 14.51
C GLY A 266 4.81 -12.78 14.34
N ASP A 267 4.35 -11.85 13.54
CA ASP A 267 4.95 -10.53 13.32
C ASP A 267 4.55 -9.48 14.38
N ASN A 268 3.65 -9.84 15.30
CA ASN A 268 3.08 -8.96 16.33
C ASN A 268 2.39 -7.71 15.75
N LEU A 269 1.77 -7.82 14.57
CA LEU A 269 0.92 -6.80 13.96
C LEU A 269 -0.49 -7.39 13.76
N VAL A 270 -1.49 -6.51 13.71
CA VAL A 270 -2.90 -6.85 13.41
C VAL A 270 -3.32 -6.44 12.00
N ASP A 271 -2.39 -5.97 11.22
CA ASP A 271 -2.59 -5.40 9.89
C ASP A 271 -3.25 -6.38 8.92
N ASP A 272 -2.75 -7.61 8.91
CA ASP A 272 -3.24 -8.67 8.05
C ASP A 272 -4.66 -9.09 8.46
N GLU A 273 -4.95 -9.14 9.76
CA GLU A 273 -6.26 -9.47 10.32
C GLU A 273 -7.28 -8.40 9.94
N PHE A 274 -6.94 -7.12 10.04
CA PHE A 274 -7.79 -6.02 9.56
C PHE A 274 -8.08 -6.15 8.07
N ILE A 275 -7.05 -6.28 7.24
CA ILE A 275 -7.21 -6.40 5.79
C ILE A 275 -8.12 -7.58 5.42
N ARG A 276 -8.00 -8.71 6.11
CA ARG A 276 -8.81 -9.91 5.84
C ARG A 276 -10.26 -9.71 6.26
N TYR A 277 -10.50 -9.15 7.45
CA TYR A 277 -11.85 -8.93 7.92
C TYR A 277 -12.57 -7.83 7.16
N ILE A 278 -11.92 -6.70 6.89
CA ILE A 278 -12.47 -5.65 6.04
C ILE A 278 -12.73 -6.17 4.62
N SER A 279 -11.84 -7.01 4.06
CA SER A 279 -12.07 -7.64 2.75
C SER A 279 -13.32 -8.52 2.72
N PHE A 280 -13.59 -9.25 3.81
CA PHE A 280 -14.81 -10.03 3.98
C PHE A 280 -16.04 -9.12 4.00
N ILE A 281 -16.02 -8.01 4.75
CA ILE A 281 -17.14 -7.06 4.82
C ILE A 281 -17.37 -6.38 3.46
N VAL A 282 -16.33 -5.94 2.78
CA VAL A 282 -16.41 -5.37 1.42
C VAL A 282 -17.04 -6.37 0.46
N GLU A 283 -16.61 -7.63 0.49
CA GLU A 283 -17.15 -8.68 -0.39
C GLU A 283 -18.65 -8.93 -0.12
N LEU A 284 -19.07 -8.93 1.13
CA LEU A 284 -20.49 -9.03 1.49
C LEU A 284 -21.31 -7.85 0.97
N CYS A 285 -20.80 -6.63 1.11
CA CYS A 285 -21.47 -5.43 0.59
C CYS A 285 -21.58 -5.49 -0.94
N GLU A 286 -20.53 -5.90 -1.65
CA GLU A 286 -20.57 -6.13 -3.10
C GLU A 286 -21.65 -7.17 -3.48
N PHE A 287 -21.74 -8.29 -2.75
CA PHE A 287 -22.78 -9.30 -2.98
C PHE A 287 -24.19 -8.76 -2.71
N ARG A 288 -24.38 -7.95 -1.66
CA ARG A 288 -25.66 -7.28 -1.36
C ARG A 288 -26.10 -6.30 -2.45
N GLU A 289 -25.16 -5.77 -3.22
CA GLU A 289 -25.42 -4.92 -4.38
C GLU A 289 -25.55 -5.71 -5.70
N GLY A 290 -25.51 -7.04 -5.64
CA GLY A 290 -25.61 -7.90 -6.83
C GLY A 290 -24.31 -7.96 -7.64
N ARG A 291 -23.19 -7.42 -7.11
CA ARG A 291 -21.91 -7.42 -7.80
C ARG A 291 -21.14 -8.72 -7.55
N VAL A 292 -20.74 -9.39 -8.63
CA VAL A 292 -19.74 -10.45 -8.56
C VAL A 292 -18.37 -9.82 -8.75
N ARG A 293 -17.43 -10.11 -7.86
CA ARG A 293 -16.06 -9.60 -7.95
C ARG A 293 -15.47 -9.86 -9.34
N ALA A 294 -15.25 -8.83 -10.11
CA ALA A 294 -14.31 -8.89 -11.23
C ALA A 294 -12.93 -9.26 -10.67
N SER A 295 -12.26 -10.25 -11.28
CA SER A 295 -11.02 -10.85 -10.81
C SER A 295 -10.03 -9.84 -10.21
N ALA A 296 -9.50 -10.15 -9.01
CA ALA A 296 -8.27 -9.60 -8.42
C ALA A 296 -8.16 -8.08 -8.16
N GLY A 297 -9.25 -7.35 -7.95
CA GLY A 297 -9.19 -5.93 -7.55
C GLY A 297 -8.54 -5.74 -6.16
N ARG A 298 -7.64 -4.75 -6.02
CA ARG A 298 -7.06 -4.34 -4.73
C ARG A 298 -8.17 -3.92 -3.76
N LEU A 299 -7.98 -4.11 -2.46
CA LEU A 299 -8.98 -3.78 -1.43
C LEU A 299 -9.39 -2.30 -1.46
N GLY A 300 -8.43 -1.37 -1.59
CA GLY A 300 -8.69 0.07 -1.56
C GLY A 300 -9.74 0.53 -2.59
N PRO A 301 -9.56 0.31 -3.91
CA PRO A 301 -10.55 0.67 -4.90
C PRO A 301 -11.92 0.01 -4.68
N ARG A 302 -11.95 -1.24 -4.19
CA ARG A 302 -13.21 -1.94 -3.87
C ARG A 302 -13.91 -1.30 -2.68
N ALA A 303 -13.18 -1.00 -1.61
CA ALA A 303 -13.71 -0.33 -0.43
C ALA A 303 -14.25 1.06 -0.80
N ARG A 304 -13.54 1.84 -1.62
CA ARG A 304 -14.02 3.12 -2.14
C ARG A 304 -15.32 2.98 -2.94
N ALA A 305 -15.44 1.95 -3.76
CA ALA A 305 -16.67 1.70 -4.54
C ALA A 305 -17.86 1.28 -3.66
N VAL A 306 -17.61 0.75 -2.46
CA VAL A 306 -18.64 0.29 -1.51
C VAL A 306 -19.01 1.39 -0.51
N PHE A 307 -18.02 2.11 0.03
CA PHE A 307 -18.18 3.04 1.14
C PHE A 307 -18.01 4.51 0.77
N GLY A 308 -17.54 4.82 -0.44
CA GLY A 308 -17.30 6.20 -0.88
C GLY A 308 -18.59 6.94 -1.26
N GLU A 309 -18.52 8.27 -1.27
CA GLU A 309 -19.62 9.20 -1.55
C GLU A 309 -20.40 8.89 -2.87
N GLY A 310 -19.73 8.28 -3.84
CA GLY A 310 -20.35 7.88 -5.12
C GLY A 310 -21.30 6.69 -5.03
N ASN A 311 -21.44 6.02 -3.89
CA ASN A 311 -22.33 4.89 -3.68
C ASN A 311 -23.58 5.32 -2.91
N GLU A 312 -24.76 5.18 -3.50
CA GLU A 312 -26.04 5.53 -2.87
C GLU A 312 -26.31 4.78 -1.54
N ARG A 313 -25.67 3.63 -1.34
CA ARG A 313 -25.79 2.81 -0.12
C ARG A 313 -24.57 2.93 0.80
N ALA A 314 -23.71 3.91 0.60
CA ALA A 314 -22.47 4.06 1.38
C ALA A 314 -22.73 4.08 2.90
N GLU A 315 -23.69 4.89 3.37
CA GLU A 315 -24.03 4.99 4.80
C GLU A 315 -24.54 3.66 5.38
N GLU A 316 -25.38 2.93 4.65
CA GLU A 316 -25.84 1.61 5.07
C GLU A 316 -24.67 0.63 5.21
N HIS A 317 -23.72 0.70 4.28
CA HIS A 317 -22.52 -0.15 4.32
C HIS A 317 -21.56 0.24 5.43
N ILE A 318 -21.41 1.54 5.72
CA ILE A 318 -20.63 2.04 6.84
C ILE A 318 -21.24 1.58 8.16
N ASP A 319 -22.57 1.69 8.34
CA ASP A 319 -23.26 1.18 9.52
C ASP A 319 -23.09 -0.34 9.69
N PHE A 320 -23.13 -1.08 8.57
CA PHE A 320 -22.86 -2.53 8.59
C PHE A 320 -21.41 -2.83 8.98
N LEU A 321 -20.43 -2.07 8.50
CA LEU A 321 -19.02 -2.18 8.88
C LEU A 321 -18.86 -2.02 10.41
N PHE A 322 -19.42 -0.95 10.94
CA PHE A 322 -19.38 -0.69 12.38
C PHE A 322 -20.06 -1.80 13.19
N GLY A 323 -21.25 -2.22 12.78
CA GLY A 323 -21.96 -3.32 13.44
C GLY A 323 -21.16 -4.62 13.39
N ALA A 324 -20.49 -4.91 12.27
CA ALA A 324 -19.69 -6.11 12.09
C ALA A 324 -18.44 -6.15 12.99
N PHE A 325 -17.93 -5.01 13.44
CA PHE A 325 -16.84 -4.96 14.42
C PHE A 325 -17.36 -4.83 15.86
N ASP A 326 -18.26 -3.89 16.13
CA ASP A 326 -18.64 -3.47 17.48
C ASP A 326 -19.42 -4.53 18.27
N LYS A 327 -20.05 -5.47 17.56
CA LYS A 327 -20.83 -6.54 18.22
C LYS A 327 -19.95 -7.67 18.76
N TRP A 328 -18.69 -7.75 18.36
CA TRP A 328 -17.72 -8.64 18.98
C TRP A 328 -17.10 -7.96 20.21
N GLN A 329 -17.15 -8.62 21.36
CA GLN A 329 -16.69 -8.02 22.63
C GLN A 329 -15.24 -8.40 22.98
N SER A 330 -14.88 -9.66 22.78
CA SER A 330 -13.53 -10.18 23.05
C SER A 330 -13.31 -11.51 22.32
N ALA A 331 -12.08 -11.99 22.31
CA ALA A 331 -11.74 -13.31 21.75
C ALA A 331 -12.48 -14.45 22.45
N GLU A 332 -12.64 -14.37 23.77
CA GLU A 332 -13.41 -15.35 24.57
C GLU A 332 -14.89 -15.30 24.20
N HIS A 333 -15.47 -14.09 24.04
CA HIS A 333 -16.83 -13.92 23.59
C HIS A 333 -17.04 -14.52 22.20
N ILE A 334 -16.13 -14.24 21.25
CA ILE A 334 -16.17 -14.82 19.90
C ILE A 334 -16.16 -16.35 19.98
N SER A 335 -15.21 -16.94 20.71
CA SER A 335 -15.10 -18.38 20.86
C SER A 335 -16.37 -18.99 21.48
N LYS A 336 -16.95 -18.33 22.48
CA LYS A 336 -18.19 -18.75 23.12
C LYS A 336 -19.37 -18.70 22.15
N VAL A 337 -19.57 -17.61 21.42
CA VAL A 337 -20.66 -17.45 20.44
C VAL A 337 -20.69 -18.62 19.45
N PHE A 338 -19.54 -19.02 18.93
CA PHE A 338 -19.48 -20.17 18.01
C PHE A 338 -19.61 -21.50 18.70
N SER A 339 -18.99 -21.70 19.87
CA SER A 339 -19.08 -22.96 20.59
C SER A 339 -20.49 -23.24 21.22
N ASP A 340 -21.25 -22.19 21.52
CA ASP A 340 -22.63 -22.35 21.99
C ASP A 340 -23.57 -22.90 20.90
N VAL A 341 -23.25 -22.61 19.62
CA VAL A 341 -24.10 -22.97 18.48
C VAL A 341 -23.57 -24.20 17.73
N PHE A 342 -22.26 -24.29 17.55
CA PHE A 342 -21.64 -25.39 16.80
C PHE A 342 -21.10 -26.48 17.69
N SER A 343 -21.27 -27.73 17.25
CA SER A 343 -20.64 -28.88 17.89
C SER A 343 -19.17 -28.96 17.53
N THR A 344 -18.33 -29.14 18.55
CA THR A 344 -16.90 -29.42 18.40
C THR A 344 -16.58 -30.89 18.16
N SER A 345 -17.59 -31.76 18.28
CA SER A 345 -17.49 -33.21 18.12
C SER A 345 -18.44 -33.71 17.04
N LEU A 346 -18.07 -34.78 16.37
CA LEU A 346 -18.89 -35.42 15.34
C LEU A 346 -19.90 -36.43 15.94
N PRO A 347 -21.01 -36.75 15.23
CA PRO A 347 -21.94 -37.77 15.64
C PRO A 347 -21.23 -39.12 15.86
N GLY A 348 -21.38 -39.67 17.07
CA GLY A 348 -20.75 -40.92 17.51
C GLY A 348 -19.49 -40.75 18.36
N GLU A 349 -19.00 -39.51 18.55
CA GLU A 349 -17.95 -39.20 19.50
C GLU A 349 -18.49 -38.96 20.90
N GLU A 350 -17.64 -39.15 21.94
CA GLU A 350 -18.02 -39.14 23.37
C GLU A 350 -18.65 -37.83 23.84
N HIS A 351 -18.25 -36.67 23.19
CA HIS A 351 -18.73 -35.35 23.61
C HIS A 351 -19.68 -34.72 22.58
N TYR A 352 -20.32 -35.52 21.72
CA TYR A 352 -21.26 -35.02 20.73
C TYR A 352 -22.55 -34.49 21.36
N ASP A 353 -22.87 -33.23 21.08
CA ASP A 353 -24.13 -32.59 21.50
C ASP A 353 -25.12 -32.54 20.32
N PRO A 354 -26.22 -33.31 20.35
CA PRO A 354 -27.22 -33.32 19.27
C PRO A 354 -28.01 -32.01 19.16
N HIS A 355 -27.96 -31.15 20.18
CA HIS A 355 -28.62 -29.85 20.15
C HIS A 355 -27.80 -28.79 19.39
N LYS A 356 -26.51 -29.03 19.19
CA LYS A 356 -25.61 -28.14 18.43
C LYS A 356 -25.59 -28.48 16.95
N VAL A 357 -25.20 -27.49 16.14
CA VAL A 357 -25.09 -27.63 14.69
C VAL A 357 -23.70 -28.17 14.34
N VAL A 358 -23.63 -29.31 13.65
CA VAL A 358 -22.37 -29.80 13.09
C VAL A 358 -22.05 -28.97 11.86
N LEU A 359 -20.81 -28.39 11.79
CA LEU A 359 -20.30 -27.73 10.59
C LEU A 359 -20.25 -28.73 9.40
N PHE A 360 -19.60 -28.39 8.33
CA PHE A 360 -19.52 -29.22 7.14
C PHE A 360 -18.58 -30.44 7.36
N ARG A 361 -18.86 -31.55 6.68
CA ARG A 361 -18.03 -32.76 6.73
C ARG A 361 -16.61 -32.45 6.22
N GLY A 362 -15.58 -32.94 6.91
CA GLY A 362 -14.17 -32.78 6.51
C GLY A 362 -13.51 -31.46 6.92
N THR A 363 -14.24 -30.55 7.58
CA THR A 363 -13.64 -29.38 8.21
C THR A 363 -12.97 -29.78 9.53
N SER A 364 -11.82 -29.17 9.83
CA SER A 364 -11.16 -29.32 11.13
C SER A 364 -12.11 -28.92 12.26
N ILE A 365 -11.84 -29.43 13.47
CA ILE A 365 -12.63 -29.22 14.69
C ILE A 365 -12.77 -27.75 15.10
N ASN A 366 -12.04 -26.83 14.45
CA ASN A 366 -12.16 -25.39 14.69
C ASN A 366 -13.51 -24.87 14.17
N VAL A 367 -14.41 -24.55 15.09
CA VAL A 367 -15.73 -23.99 14.77
C VAL A 367 -15.76 -22.46 14.75
N ASN A 368 -14.64 -21.79 15.09
CA ASN A 368 -14.54 -20.34 15.12
C ASN A 368 -14.41 -19.78 13.70
N LEU A 369 -15.53 -19.44 13.08
CA LEU A 369 -15.56 -18.92 11.71
C LEU A 369 -14.92 -17.55 11.60
N PHE A 370 -14.94 -16.73 12.66
CA PHE A 370 -14.27 -15.45 12.69
C PHE A 370 -12.75 -15.63 12.57
N GLU A 371 -12.15 -16.49 13.39
CA GLU A 371 -10.73 -16.81 13.32
C GLU A 371 -10.35 -17.41 11.94
N GLN A 372 -11.19 -18.30 11.39
CA GLN A 372 -10.95 -18.85 10.05
C GLN A 372 -10.96 -17.77 8.97
N CYS A 373 -11.82 -16.76 9.09
CA CYS A 373 -11.84 -15.59 8.21
C CYS A 373 -10.52 -14.82 8.30
N LEU A 374 -10.03 -14.54 9.50
CA LEU A 374 -8.76 -13.84 9.72
C LEU A 374 -7.55 -14.63 9.20
N ARG A 375 -7.62 -15.95 9.15
CA ARG A 375 -6.55 -16.83 8.64
C ARG A 375 -6.65 -17.17 7.15
N ARG A 376 -7.61 -16.60 6.42
CA ARG A 376 -7.91 -16.92 5.01
C ARG A 376 -8.23 -18.42 4.77
N SER A 377 -8.70 -19.12 5.76
CA SER A 377 -9.05 -20.54 5.67
C SER A 377 -10.56 -20.78 5.58
N ILE A 378 -11.32 -19.77 5.13
CA ILE A 378 -12.77 -19.80 5.08
C ILE A 378 -13.28 -20.11 3.67
N THR A 379 -14.26 -21.00 3.55
CA THR A 379 -14.95 -21.36 2.30
C THR A 379 -16.19 -20.48 2.06
N PHE A 380 -16.75 -20.47 0.84
CA PHE A 380 -18.01 -19.74 0.58
C PHE A 380 -19.18 -20.19 1.45
N GLN A 381 -19.26 -21.48 1.73
CA GLN A 381 -20.26 -22.04 2.63
C GLN A 381 -20.12 -21.45 4.05
N GLN A 382 -18.89 -21.35 4.53
CA GLN A 382 -18.59 -20.76 5.84
C GLN A 382 -18.76 -19.24 5.86
N ILE A 383 -18.49 -18.55 4.74
CA ILE A 383 -18.78 -17.11 4.56
C ILE A 383 -20.28 -16.84 4.77
N LEU A 384 -21.16 -17.64 4.21
CA LEU A 384 -22.61 -17.51 4.41
C LEU A 384 -23.02 -17.70 5.88
N LEU A 385 -22.39 -18.67 6.57
CA LEU A 385 -22.66 -18.89 8.00
C LEU A 385 -22.11 -17.72 8.85
N LEU A 386 -20.89 -17.26 8.58
CA LEU A 386 -20.31 -16.11 9.30
C LEU A 386 -21.16 -14.85 9.07
N TYR A 387 -21.62 -14.63 7.85
CA TYR A 387 -22.54 -13.53 7.53
C TYR A 387 -23.83 -13.61 8.35
N ALA A 388 -24.42 -14.80 8.47
CA ALA A 388 -25.59 -14.99 9.31
C ALA A 388 -25.34 -14.70 10.79
N PHE A 389 -24.14 -15.02 11.32
CA PHE A 389 -23.74 -14.63 12.68
C PHE A 389 -23.61 -13.11 12.82
N VAL A 390 -22.94 -12.44 11.89
CA VAL A 390 -22.80 -10.97 11.92
C VAL A 390 -24.17 -10.31 11.90
N LEU A 391 -25.08 -10.73 11.01
CA LEU A 391 -26.44 -10.22 10.98
C LEU A 391 -27.18 -10.47 12.29
N HIS A 392 -27.07 -11.69 12.85
CA HIS A 392 -27.70 -11.99 14.13
C HIS A 392 -27.21 -11.09 15.26
N LEU A 393 -25.92 -10.83 15.33
CA LEU A 393 -25.34 -9.95 16.35
C LEU A 393 -25.79 -8.49 16.18
N ILE A 394 -26.01 -8.03 14.94
CA ILE A 394 -26.48 -6.67 14.65
C ILE A 394 -27.98 -6.53 14.93
N GLU A 395 -28.80 -7.50 14.48
CA GLU A 395 -30.26 -7.42 14.44
C GLU A 395 -30.96 -8.21 15.56
N GLU A 396 -30.22 -8.93 16.41
CA GLU A 396 -30.75 -9.76 17.51
C GLU A 396 -31.83 -10.76 17.06
N THR A 397 -31.52 -11.54 16.02
CA THR A 397 -32.46 -12.45 15.35
C THR A 397 -33.01 -13.49 16.29
N GLU A 398 -34.33 -13.58 16.42
CA GLU A 398 -35.00 -14.60 17.22
C GLU A 398 -34.75 -16.03 16.69
N TYR A 399 -34.68 -17.00 17.59
CA TYR A 399 -34.49 -18.43 17.27
C TYR A 399 -33.29 -18.74 16.41
N PHE A 400 -32.21 -17.94 16.53
CA PHE A 400 -31.04 -18.01 15.68
C PHE A 400 -30.44 -19.42 15.50
N PRO A 401 -30.23 -20.26 16.54
CA PRO A 401 -29.68 -21.61 16.37
C PRO A 401 -30.51 -22.48 15.43
N ARG A 402 -31.85 -22.35 15.50
CA ARG A 402 -32.75 -23.09 14.61
C ARG A 402 -32.67 -22.58 13.17
N ARG A 403 -32.66 -21.28 12.97
CA ARG A 403 -32.51 -20.66 11.64
C ARG A 403 -31.17 -21.03 11.03
N LEU A 404 -30.08 -20.95 11.79
CA LEU A 404 -28.74 -21.32 11.35
C LEU A 404 -28.66 -22.80 10.94
N ARG A 405 -29.32 -23.71 11.69
CA ARG A 405 -29.38 -25.12 11.30
C ARG A 405 -30.09 -25.34 9.97
N VAL A 406 -31.16 -24.61 9.73
CA VAL A 406 -31.86 -24.63 8.43
C VAL A 406 -30.94 -24.10 7.32
N LEU A 407 -30.33 -22.93 7.50
CA LEU A 407 -29.41 -22.37 6.57
C LEU A 407 -28.25 -23.33 6.25
N ARG A 408 -27.62 -23.91 7.27
CA ARG A 408 -26.53 -24.88 7.09
C ARG A 408 -27.01 -26.11 6.29
N ASN A 409 -28.20 -26.61 6.52
CA ASN A 409 -28.75 -27.75 5.80
C ASN A 409 -29.06 -27.38 4.34
N LEU A 410 -29.56 -26.18 4.08
CA LEU A 410 -29.77 -25.68 2.72
C LEU A 410 -28.45 -25.57 1.99
N ILE A 411 -27.40 -24.99 2.62
CA ILE A 411 -26.04 -24.88 2.03
C ILE A 411 -25.52 -26.28 1.64
N VAL A 412 -25.69 -27.29 2.51
CA VAL A 412 -25.26 -28.66 2.22
C VAL A 412 -26.07 -29.27 1.07
N ALA A 413 -27.39 -29.07 1.07
CA ALA A 413 -28.26 -29.56 0.00
C ALA A 413 -28.00 -28.92 -1.36
N SER A 414 -27.47 -27.68 -1.35
CA SER A 414 -27.18 -26.89 -2.55
C SER A 414 -25.67 -26.66 -2.73
N GLU A 415 -24.83 -27.61 -2.32
CA GLU A 415 -23.38 -27.44 -2.32
C GLU A 415 -22.83 -27.02 -3.68
N ASN A 416 -23.37 -27.52 -4.78
CA ASN A 416 -22.99 -27.17 -6.13
C ASN A 416 -23.38 -25.75 -6.54
N GLU A 417 -24.34 -25.13 -5.86
CA GLU A 417 -24.81 -23.77 -6.11
C GLU A 417 -24.07 -22.71 -5.28
N VAL A 418 -23.40 -23.13 -4.22
CA VAL A 418 -22.61 -22.20 -3.37
C VAL A 418 -21.27 -21.91 -4.04
N ARG A 419 -21.33 -21.09 -5.08
CA ARG A 419 -20.18 -20.64 -5.87
C ARG A 419 -20.17 -19.11 -5.93
N ARG A 420 -19.02 -18.55 -6.22
CA ARG A 420 -18.83 -17.08 -6.28
C ARG A 420 -19.93 -16.36 -7.07
N ASP A 421 -20.25 -16.86 -8.26
CA ASP A 421 -21.21 -16.22 -9.16
C ASP A 421 -22.65 -16.20 -8.61
N ASN A 422 -22.98 -17.11 -7.73
CA ASN A 422 -24.29 -17.22 -7.09
C ASN A 422 -24.37 -16.48 -5.75
N MET A 423 -23.24 -16.07 -5.18
CA MET A 423 -23.19 -15.40 -3.87
C MET A 423 -24.08 -14.16 -3.77
N PRO A 424 -24.18 -13.29 -4.78
CA PRO A 424 -25.12 -12.16 -4.73
C PRO A 424 -26.57 -12.60 -4.49
N ALA A 425 -27.04 -13.61 -5.20
CA ALA A 425 -28.40 -14.12 -5.01
C ALA A 425 -28.59 -14.75 -3.62
N LEU A 426 -27.58 -15.48 -3.12
CA LEU A 426 -27.63 -16.13 -1.81
C LEU A 426 -27.57 -15.13 -0.65
N VAL A 427 -26.80 -14.04 -0.79
CA VAL A 427 -26.67 -12.99 0.22
C VAL A 427 -27.86 -12.03 0.21
N SER A 428 -28.45 -11.77 -0.98
CA SER A 428 -29.62 -10.89 -1.13
C SER A 428 -30.94 -11.51 -0.69
N CYS A 429 -31.01 -12.83 -0.55
CA CYS A 429 -32.17 -13.53 0.00
C CYS A 429 -32.32 -13.23 1.50
N HIS A 430 -32.68 -11.98 1.87
CA HIS A 430 -33.24 -11.73 3.18
C HIS A 430 -34.60 -12.43 3.26
N PRO A 431 -34.87 -13.18 4.32
CA PRO A 431 -36.26 -13.57 4.58
C PRO A 431 -37.06 -12.27 4.70
N PRO A 432 -38.28 -12.21 4.14
CA PRO A 432 -39.12 -11.04 4.28
C PRO A 432 -39.31 -10.77 5.79
N ARG A 433 -39.28 -9.46 6.15
CA ARG A 433 -39.51 -8.95 7.52
C ARG A 433 -40.78 -9.48 8.12
#